data_d58b918e9fec68f2d6c5294f62895504
#
_entry.id   d58b918e9fec68f2d6c5294f62895504
#
_cell.length_a   1.000
_cell.length_b   1.000
_cell.length_c   1.000
_cell.angle_alpha   90.00
_cell.angle_beta   90.00
_cell.angle_gamma   90.00
#
_symmetry.space_group_name_H-M   'P 1'
#
loop_
_entity.id
_entity.type
_entity.pdbx_description
1 polymer ?
#
loop_
_entity_poly.entity_id
_entity_poly.type
_entity_poly.pdbx_seq_one_letter_code
_entity_poly.pdbx_strand_id
1 'polypeptide(L)'
;MHLDCLELASRNNSRESLIMKGMSPRAKALVILVLLVPAGFGAKAYEGSGSELMNNSLAGSLYVVFWCVALFWVFPAINALFNVLSVLSITSAIEFLQLWKTPLLDSVRGTFWGKTLLGTTFSPSDFPYYLFGAVVGFFLLGMLKRES
;
A
#
# COMPACT_ATOMS: atom_id res chain seq x y z
N MET A 1 -10.71 -23.65 -31.75
CA MET A 1 -9.59 -23.64 -30.80
C MET A 1 -9.30 -22.21 -30.25
N HIS A 2 -9.35 -21.13 -31.06
CA HIS A 2 -9.13 -19.75 -30.56
C HIS A 2 -10.36 -19.17 -29.86
N LEU A 3 -11.57 -19.55 -30.24
CA LEU A 3 -12.83 -19.06 -29.64
C LEU A 3 -13.08 -19.65 -28.25
N ASP A 4 -12.71 -20.90 -28.02
CA ASP A 4 -12.86 -21.56 -26.72
C ASP A 4 -12.01 -20.91 -25.63
N CYS A 5 -10.81 -20.42 -25.98
CA CYS A 5 -9.90 -19.74 -25.05
C CYS A 5 -10.45 -18.38 -24.61
N LEU A 6 -11.09 -17.64 -25.50
CA LEU A 6 -11.71 -16.35 -25.20
C LEU A 6 -12.98 -16.53 -24.36
N GLU A 7 -13.74 -17.58 -24.62
CA GLU A 7 -14.95 -17.90 -23.84
C GLU A 7 -14.60 -18.36 -22.43
N LEU A 8 -13.56 -19.17 -22.27
CA LEU A 8 -13.03 -19.57 -20.96
C LEU A 8 -12.50 -18.38 -20.16
N ALA A 9 -11.75 -17.49 -20.82
CA ALA A 9 -11.25 -16.25 -20.18
C ALA A 9 -12.42 -15.34 -19.75
N SER A 10 -13.47 -15.21 -20.58
CA SER A 10 -14.67 -14.42 -20.26
C SER A 10 -15.43 -15.03 -19.09
N ARG A 11 -15.61 -16.34 -19.05
CA ARG A 11 -16.26 -17.07 -17.95
C ARG A 11 -15.46 -16.96 -16.64
N ASN A 12 -14.13 -17.03 -16.71
CA ASN A 12 -13.28 -16.88 -15.53
C ASN A 12 -13.35 -15.46 -14.97
N ASN A 13 -13.26 -14.45 -15.82
CA ASN A 13 -13.42 -13.03 -15.42
C ASN A 13 -14.80 -12.75 -14.81
N SER A 14 -15.86 -13.36 -15.36
CA SER A 14 -17.22 -13.25 -14.81
C SER A 14 -17.35 -13.92 -13.44
N ARG A 15 -16.70 -15.05 -13.22
CA ARG A 15 -16.68 -15.74 -11.91
C ARG A 15 -15.90 -14.95 -10.87
N GLU A 16 -14.74 -14.40 -11.22
CA GLU A 16 -13.95 -13.55 -10.32
C GLU A 16 -14.73 -12.30 -9.91
N SER A 17 -15.41 -11.65 -10.85
CA SER A 17 -16.25 -10.50 -10.55
C SER A 17 -17.43 -10.83 -9.64
N LEU A 18 -18.04 -12.01 -9.79
CA LEU A 18 -19.12 -12.48 -8.93
C LEU A 18 -18.63 -12.84 -7.52
N ILE A 19 -17.47 -13.46 -7.39
CA ILE A 19 -16.85 -13.78 -6.10
C ILE A 19 -16.51 -12.50 -5.35
N MET A 20 -15.90 -11.53 -6.04
CA MET A 20 -15.58 -10.22 -5.46
C MET A 20 -16.83 -9.44 -5.02
N LYS A 21 -17.91 -9.54 -5.75
CA LYS A 21 -19.17 -8.86 -5.46
C LYS A 21 -19.90 -9.42 -4.20
N GLY A 22 -19.67 -10.70 -3.90
CA GLY A 22 -20.22 -11.34 -2.68
C GLY A 22 -19.35 -11.23 -1.43
N MET A 23 -18.12 -10.71 -1.55
CA MET A 23 -17.19 -10.57 -0.43
C MET A 23 -17.50 -9.34 0.42
N SER A 24 -17.37 -9.47 1.73
CA SER A 24 -17.46 -8.32 2.63
C SER A 24 -16.31 -7.31 2.35
N PRO A 25 -16.51 -6.01 2.62
CA PRO A 25 -15.46 -5.00 2.42
C PRO A 25 -14.16 -5.30 3.15
N ARG A 26 -14.25 -5.91 4.34
CA ARG A 26 -13.08 -6.37 5.11
C ARG A 26 -12.34 -7.52 4.41
N ALA A 27 -13.08 -8.46 3.82
CA ALA A 27 -12.47 -9.57 3.08
C ALA A 27 -11.74 -9.06 1.82
N LYS A 28 -12.32 -8.10 1.11
CA LYS A 28 -11.66 -7.42 -0.03
C LYS A 28 -10.41 -6.67 0.41
N ALA A 29 -10.47 -5.93 1.52
CA ALA A 29 -9.33 -5.24 2.08
C ALA A 29 -8.20 -6.22 2.44
N LEU A 30 -8.52 -7.37 3.03
CA LEU A 30 -7.54 -8.41 3.33
C LEU A 30 -6.86 -8.96 2.08
N VAL A 31 -7.61 -9.24 1.01
CA VAL A 31 -7.05 -9.68 -0.27
C VAL A 31 -6.09 -8.63 -0.83
N ILE A 32 -6.49 -7.35 -0.80
CA ILE A 32 -5.64 -6.25 -1.25
C ILE A 32 -4.34 -6.18 -0.41
N LEU A 33 -4.42 -6.31 0.92
CA LEU A 33 -3.25 -6.32 1.79
C LEU A 33 -2.29 -7.47 1.45
N VAL A 34 -2.82 -8.68 1.23
CA VAL A 34 -2.02 -9.86 0.85
C VAL A 34 -1.30 -9.65 -0.48
N LEU A 35 -1.91 -8.93 -1.43
CA LEU A 35 -1.29 -8.61 -2.72
C LEU A 35 -0.29 -7.45 -2.62
N LEU A 36 -0.55 -6.46 -1.77
CA LEU A 36 0.33 -5.30 -1.58
C LEU A 36 1.67 -5.66 -0.94
N VAL A 37 1.70 -6.66 -0.03
CA VAL A 37 2.95 -7.09 0.62
C VAL A 37 4.00 -7.55 -0.40
N PRO A 38 3.75 -8.57 -1.23
CA PRO A 38 4.75 -9.01 -2.22
C PRO A 38 5.03 -7.94 -3.28
N ALA A 39 4.04 -7.11 -3.65
CA ALA A 39 4.25 -5.99 -4.57
C ALA A 39 5.21 -4.95 -3.99
N GLY A 40 5.07 -4.59 -2.71
CA GLY A 40 5.96 -3.64 -2.03
C GLY A 40 7.39 -4.18 -1.88
N PHE A 41 7.54 -5.44 -1.47
CA PHE A 41 8.86 -6.08 -1.38
C PHE A 41 9.49 -6.25 -2.76
N GLY A 42 8.72 -6.64 -3.79
CA GLY A 42 9.19 -6.76 -5.15
C GLY A 42 9.65 -5.43 -5.74
N ALA A 43 8.91 -4.34 -5.49
CA ALA A 43 9.32 -3.00 -5.88
C ALA A 43 10.65 -2.60 -5.21
N LYS A 44 10.84 -2.94 -3.93
CA LYS A 44 12.05 -2.62 -3.17
C LYS A 44 13.26 -3.50 -3.54
N ALA A 45 13.03 -4.71 -4.04
CA ALA A 45 14.08 -5.65 -4.46
C ALA A 45 14.45 -5.53 -5.95
N TYR A 46 13.82 -4.62 -6.68
CA TYR A 46 14.07 -4.46 -8.11
C TYR A 46 15.43 -3.78 -8.36
N GLU A 47 16.31 -4.43 -9.12
CA GLU A 47 17.68 -3.97 -9.45
C GLU A 47 17.86 -3.63 -10.94
N GLY A 48 16.78 -3.52 -11.72
CA GLY A 48 16.81 -3.21 -13.15
C GLY A 48 16.92 -1.72 -13.48
N SER A 49 16.79 -1.39 -14.76
CA SER A 49 16.73 0.01 -15.24
C SER A 49 15.57 0.75 -14.55
N GLY A 50 15.87 1.89 -13.93
CA GLY A 50 14.88 2.64 -13.15
C GLY A 50 14.66 2.14 -11.72
N SER A 51 15.59 1.37 -11.18
CA SER A 51 15.51 0.84 -9.79
C SER A 51 15.30 1.94 -8.75
N GLU A 52 15.91 3.11 -8.89
CA GLU A 52 15.69 4.24 -7.99
C GLU A 52 14.22 4.70 -7.99
N LEU A 53 13.59 4.77 -9.17
CA LEU A 53 12.19 5.12 -9.29
C LEU A 53 11.29 4.05 -8.67
N MET A 54 11.58 2.77 -8.92
CA MET A 54 10.83 1.64 -8.37
C MET A 54 10.99 1.55 -6.85
N ASN A 55 12.22 1.63 -6.35
CA ASN A 55 12.55 1.44 -4.95
C ASN A 55 12.09 2.59 -4.05
N ASN A 56 12.16 3.83 -4.54
CA ASN A 56 11.79 5.00 -3.76
C ASN A 56 10.34 5.40 -4.03
N SER A 57 9.96 5.57 -5.29
CA SER A 57 8.68 6.14 -5.69
C SER A 57 7.52 5.15 -5.54
N LEU A 58 7.65 3.98 -6.17
CA LEU A 58 6.57 2.99 -6.16
C LEU A 58 6.43 2.34 -4.77
N ALA A 59 7.55 1.96 -4.16
CA ALA A 59 7.53 1.36 -2.82
C ALA A 59 6.95 2.32 -1.77
N GLY A 60 7.29 3.63 -1.82
CA GLY A 60 6.73 4.64 -0.93
C GLY A 60 5.22 4.82 -1.11
N SER A 61 4.75 4.88 -2.37
CA SER A 61 3.32 4.96 -2.66
C SER A 61 2.55 3.72 -2.18
N LEU A 62 3.08 2.53 -2.44
CA LEU A 62 2.49 1.26 -1.99
C LEU A 62 2.46 1.16 -0.46
N TYR A 63 3.47 1.69 0.22
CA TYR A 63 3.52 1.74 1.68
C TYR A 63 2.35 2.55 2.26
N VAL A 64 2.07 3.74 1.71
CA VAL A 64 0.93 4.56 2.15
C VAL A 64 -0.40 3.88 1.85
N VAL A 65 -0.58 3.30 0.66
CA VAL A 65 -1.79 2.55 0.29
C VAL A 65 -1.99 1.37 1.23
N PHE A 66 -0.93 0.62 1.54
CA PHE A 66 -0.99 -0.50 2.48
C PHE A 66 -1.53 -0.07 3.84
N TRP A 67 -1.00 1.00 4.42
CA TRP A 67 -1.46 1.50 5.72
C TRP A 67 -2.89 2.05 5.70
N CYS A 68 -3.30 2.70 4.60
CA CYS A 68 -4.69 3.13 4.43
C CYS A 68 -5.65 1.94 4.44
N VAL A 69 -5.32 0.87 3.72
CA VAL A 69 -6.15 -0.35 3.67
C VAL A 69 -6.09 -1.12 4.99
N ALA A 70 -4.93 -1.20 5.64
CA ALA A 70 -4.77 -1.84 6.94
C ALA A 70 -5.60 -1.14 8.03
N LEU A 71 -5.56 0.18 8.08
CA LEU A 71 -6.35 0.97 9.02
C LEU A 71 -7.86 0.81 8.75
N PHE A 72 -8.27 0.77 7.49
CA PHE A 72 -9.66 0.47 7.11
C PHE A 72 -10.07 -0.95 7.52
N TRP A 73 -9.20 -1.94 7.35
CA TRP A 73 -9.49 -3.32 7.75
C TRP A 73 -9.77 -3.44 9.24
N VAL A 74 -9.01 -2.74 10.07
CA VAL A 74 -9.19 -2.70 11.53
C VAL A 74 -10.40 -1.86 11.91
N PHE A 75 -10.54 -0.68 11.33
CA PHE A 75 -11.56 0.33 11.66
C PHE A 75 -12.38 0.76 10.43
N PRO A 76 -13.28 -0.09 9.90
CA PRO A 76 -14.01 0.21 8.67
C PRO A 76 -14.97 1.40 8.78
N ALA A 77 -15.36 1.77 10.00
CA ALA A 77 -16.24 2.92 10.27
C ALA A 77 -15.55 4.29 10.12
N ILE A 78 -14.20 4.34 10.13
CA ILE A 78 -13.46 5.61 10.01
C ILE A 78 -13.73 6.23 8.63
N ASN A 79 -13.95 7.55 8.61
CA ASN A 79 -14.09 8.32 7.38
C ASN A 79 -12.84 8.14 6.50
N ALA A 80 -13.04 7.95 5.18
CA ALA A 80 -11.92 7.69 4.25
C ALA A 80 -10.90 8.85 4.24
N LEU A 81 -11.37 10.10 4.27
CA LEU A 81 -10.48 11.26 4.31
C LEU A 81 -9.67 11.30 5.61
N PHE A 82 -10.32 11.07 6.76
CA PHE A 82 -9.62 11.04 8.05
C PHE A 82 -8.59 9.92 8.10
N ASN A 83 -8.93 8.72 7.58
CA ASN A 83 -8.00 7.59 7.47
C ASN A 83 -6.74 7.99 6.70
N VAL A 84 -6.92 8.51 5.48
CA VAL A 84 -5.83 8.87 4.58
C VAL A 84 -4.96 9.99 5.17
N LEU A 85 -5.58 11.02 5.75
CA LEU A 85 -4.84 12.12 6.41
C LEU A 85 -4.05 11.63 7.62
N SER A 86 -4.61 10.72 8.41
CA SER A 86 -3.89 10.13 9.55
C SER A 86 -2.67 9.33 9.09
N VAL A 87 -2.83 8.48 8.09
CA VAL A 87 -1.72 7.70 7.53
C VAL A 87 -0.66 8.61 6.94
N LEU A 88 -1.05 9.61 6.14
CA LEU A 88 -0.11 10.56 5.55
C LEU A 88 0.66 11.35 6.62
N SER A 89 -0.03 11.80 7.67
CA SER A 89 0.60 12.52 8.79
C SER A 89 1.60 11.64 9.54
N ILE A 90 1.23 10.39 9.84
CA ILE A 90 2.11 9.44 10.54
C ILE A 90 3.31 9.10 9.66
N THR A 91 3.11 8.82 8.38
CA THR A 91 4.20 8.51 7.43
C THR A 91 5.16 9.69 7.29
N SER A 92 4.64 10.91 7.19
CA SER A 92 5.47 12.13 7.15
C SER A 92 6.23 12.34 8.46
N ALA A 93 5.61 12.07 9.61
CA ALA A 93 6.27 12.16 10.91
C ALA A 93 7.41 11.14 11.05
N ILE A 94 7.21 9.92 10.55
CA ILE A 94 8.26 8.88 10.50
C ILE A 94 9.42 9.36 9.63
N GLU A 95 9.15 9.99 8.49
CA GLU A 95 10.18 10.56 7.61
C GLU A 95 10.99 11.64 8.33
N PHE A 96 10.34 12.56 9.02
CA PHE A 96 11.05 13.54 9.86
C PHE A 96 11.83 12.90 11.00
N LEU A 97 11.32 11.80 11.59
CA LEU A 97 12.02 11.05 12.62
C LEU A 97 13.35 10.48 12.12
N GLN A 98 13.50 10.24 10.82
CA GLN A 98 14.75 9.74 10.22
C GLN A 98 15.88 10.77 10.27
N LEU A 99 15.58 12.06 10.40
CA LEU A 99 16.58 13.10 10.67
C LEU A 99 17.21 12.96 12.05
N TRP A 100 16.52 12.32 12.97
CA TRP A 100 16.97 12.17 14.36
C TRP A 100 17.82 10.90 14.49
N LYS A 101 19.11 11.11 14.72
CA LYS A 101 20.09 10.03 14.96
C LYS A 101 20.32 9.88 16.45
N THR A 102 19.80 8.82 17.04
CA THR A 102 20.07 8.44 18.42
C THR A 102 20.45 6.96 18.47
N PRO A 103 21.31 6.55 19.43
CA PRO A 103 21.72 5.15 19.55
C PRO A 103 20.54 4.17 19.63
N LEU A 104 19.45 4.58 20.28
CA LEU A 104 18.22 3.80 20.39
C LEU A 104 17.53 3.61 19.03
N LEU A 105 17.33 4.70 18.27
CA LEU A 105 16.72 4.65 16.95
C LEU A 105 17.57 3.89 15.95
N ASP A 106 18.88 4.05 16.01
CA ASP A 106 19.81 3.35 15.12
C ASP A 106 19.83 1.85 15.43
N SER A 107 19.70 1.45 16.69
CA SER A 107 19.55 0.05 17.08
C SER A 107 18.26 -0.56 16.53
N VAL A 108 17.13 0.14 16.63
CA VAL A 108 15.84 -0.31 16.06
C VAL A 108 15.92 -0.39 14.54
N ARG A 109 16.49 0.62 13.88
CA ARG A 109 16.70 0.64 12.41
C ARG A 109 17.68 -0.43 11.94
N GLY A 110 18.56 -0.93 12.79
CA GLY A 110 19.45 -2.07 12.52
C GLY A 110 18.68 -3.37 12.28
N THR A 111 17.45 -3.48 12.80
CA THR A 111 16.61 -4.67 12.62
C THR A 111 15.90 -4.66 11.27
N PHE A 112 15.50 -5.84 10.77
CA PHE A 112 14.71 -5.96 9.53
C PHE A 112 13.41 -5.15 9.61
N TRP A 113 12.67 -5.26 10.71
CA TRP A 113 11.41 -4.55 10.91
C TRP A 113 11.60 -3.04 11.06
N GLY A 114 12.65 -2.61 11.76
CA GLY A 114 12.98 -1.20 11.88
C GLY A 114 13.31 -0.56 10.53
N LYS A 115 14.09 -1.23 9.68
CA LYS A 115 14.36 -0.78 8.30
C LYS A 115 13.10 -0.69 7.46
N THR A 116 12.21 -1.67 7.58
CA THR A 116 10.99 -1.75 6.75
C THR A 116 9.95 -0.72 7.17
N LEU A 117 9.78 -0.49 8.48
CA LEU A 117 8.73 0.39 9.02
C LEU A 117 9.17 1.84 9.20
N LEU A 118 10.39 2.06 9.69
CA LEU A 118 10.90 3.41 9.99
C LEU A 118 11.78 3.99 8.88
N GLY A 119 12.22 3.14 7.94
CA GLY A 119 13.22 3.53 6.96
C GLY A 119 14.60 3.78 7.57
N THR A 120 15.56 4.12 6.72
CA THR A 120 16.96 4.34 7.15
C THR A 120 17.48 5.72 6.84
N THR A 121 16.91 6.41 5.85
CA THR A 121 17.42 7.67 5.31
C THR A 121 16.27 8.59 4.95
N PHE A 122 16.31 9.80 5.48
CA PHE A 122 15.37 10.86 5.12
C PHE A 122 15.53 11.25 3.64
N SER A 123 14.43 11.29 2.91
CA SER A 123 14.40 11.66 1.50
C SER A 123 13.23 12.61 1.23
N PRO A 124 13.49 13.92 1.00
CA PRO A 124 12.43 14.87 0.65
C PRO A 124 11.64 14.48 -0.59
N SER A 125 12.26 13.73 -1.51
CA SER A 125 11.62 13.24 -2.73
C SER A 125 10.52 12.21 -2.48
N ASP A 126 10.43 11.64 -1.28
CA ASP A 126 9.42 10.63 -0.97
C ASP A 126 8.03 11.26 -0.69
N PHE A 127 7.97 12.52 -0.28
CA PHE A 127 6.71 13.22 0.00
C PHE A 127 5.73 13.27 -1.18
N PRO A 128 6.14 13.61 -2.42
CA PRO A 128 5.25 13.52 -3.59
C PRO A 128 4.66 12.14 -3.79
N TYR A 129 5.43 11.09 -3.54
CA TYR A 129 4.98 9.70 -3.68
C TYR A 129 4.05 9.27 -2.55
N TYR A 130 4.26 9.75 -1.34
CA TYR A 130 3.32 9.56 -0.23
C TYR A 130 1.99 10.24 -0.53
N LEU A 131 2.02 11.45 -1.08
CA LEU A 131 0.81 12.15 -1.51
C LEU A 131 0.08 11.39 -2.62
N PHE A 132 0.81 10.88 -3.61
CA PHE A 132 0.23 10.03 -4.67
C PHE A 132 -0.39 8.76 -4.09
N GLY A 133 0.32 8.06 -3.21
CA GLY A 133 -0.21 6.89 -2.48
C GLY A 133 -1.46 7.22 -1.65
N ALA A 134 -1.51 8.39 -1.03
CA ALA A 134 -2.66 8.88 -0.29
C ALA A 134 -3.89 9.10 -1.18
N VAL A 135 -3.70 9.69 -2.36
CA VAL A 135 -4.77 9.87 -3.36
C VAL A 135 -5.30 8.52 -3.83
N VAL A 136 -4.43 7.60 -4.20
CA VAL A 136 -4.80 6.23 -4.59
C VAL A 136 -5.53 5.52 -3.45
N GLY A 137 -5.03 5.61 -2.22
CA GLY A 137 -5.66 5.07 -1.03
C GLY A 137 -7.05 5.64 -0.79
N PHE A 138 -7.25 6.94 -0.96
CA PHE A 138 -8.56 7.58 -0.82
C PHE A 138 -9.60 7.03 -1.80
N PHE A 139 -9.25 6.91 -3.08
CA PHE A 139 -10.14 6.35 -4.10
C PHE A 139 -10.43 4.86 -3.82
N LEU A 140 -9.43 4.10 -3.45
CA LEU A 140 -9.57 2.68 -3.13
C LEU A 140 -10.51 2.46 -1.93
N LEU A 141 -10.36 3.25 -0.85
CA LEU A 141 -11.25 3.22 0.29
C LEU A 141 -12.68 3.65 -0.08
N GLY A 142 -12.82 4.63 -0.97
CA GLY A 142 -14.10 5.04 -1.51
C GLY A 142 -14.82 3.90 -2.23
N MET A 143 -14.10 3.13 -3.04
CA MET A 143 -14.64 1.95 -3.72
C MET A 143 -15.05 0.87 -2.72
N LEU A 144 -14.18 0.53 -1.76
CA LEU A 144 -14.46 -0.48 -0.72
C LEU A 144 -15.69 -0.12 0.13
N LYS A 145 -15.92 1.16 0.41
CA LYS A 145 -17.07 1.64 1.18
C LYS A 145 -18.38 1.68 0.39
N ARG A 146 -18.32 1.91 -0.90
CA ARG A 146 -19.55 1.95 -1.75
C ARG A 146 -20.18 0.57 -1.92
N GLU A 147 -19.42 -0.46 -1.69
CA GLU A 147 -19.85 -1.85 -1.79
C GLU A 147 -20.22 -2.46 -0.43
N SER A 148 -20.21 -1.64 0.63
CA SER A 148 -20.64 -1.96 1.99
C SER A 148 -22.12 -1.53 2.21
#